data_ba340609b3f845ec118dbdcd9732e100
#
_entry.id   ba340609b3f845ec118dbdcd9732e100
#
_cell.length_a   1.000
_cell.length_b   1.000
_cell.length_c   1.000
_cell.angle_alpha   90.00
_cell.angle_beta   90.00
_cell.angle_gamma   90.00
#
_symmetry.space_group_name_H-M   'P 1'
#
loop_
_entity.id
_entity.type
_entity.pdbx_description
1 polymer ?
#
loop_
_entity_poly.entity_id
_entity_poly.type
_entity_poly.pdbx_seq_one_letter_code
_entity_poly.pdbx_strand_id
1 'polypeptide(L)'
;MVVPFHTASRNFTYTADDLMEFFSGKDIGTLLLVNPGNPSGFFLPKGDVLRLCLWTKTRGIRLIVDESFVDFSCGMPDNTLLKDGILEEYPHLAVVKSISKSYGVPGLRLGILASADRALAARIKKDVPIWN
;
A
#
# COMPACT_ATOMS: atom_id res chain seq x y z
N MET A 1 -9.26 -6.21 -15.52
CA MET A 1 -9.27 -4.80 -16.00
C MET A 1 -8.71 -3.92 -14.90
N VAL A 2 -7.84 -2.95 -15.24
CA VAL A 2 -7.32 -1.96 -14.27
C VAL A 2 -8.13 -0.67 -14.40
N VAL A 3 -8.56 -0.11 -13.25
CA VAL A 3 -9.31 1.15 -13.20
C VAL A 3 -8.44 2.18 -12.47
N PRO A 4 -7.75 3.08 -13.18
CA PRO A 4 -6.90 4.08 -12.55
C PRO A 4 -7.73 5.20 -11.93
N PHE A 5 -7.31 5.66 -10.74
CA PHE A 5 -7.77 6.92 -10.16
C PHE A 5 -6.88 8.06 -10.64
N HIS A 6 -7.51 9.11 -11.13
CA HIS A 6 -6.82 10.34 -11.53
C HIS A 6 -7.33 11.49 -10.67
N THR A 7 -6.46 12.08 -9.87
CA THR A 7 -6.84 13.27 -9.11
C THR A 7 -7.05 14.46 -10.04
N ALA A 8 -8.07 15.26 -9.76
CA ALA A 8 -8.31 16.53 -10.45
C ALA A 8 -7.40 17.66 -9.93
N SER A 9 -6.71 17.45 -8.82
CA SER A 9 -5.81 18.43 -8.22
C SER A 9 -4.54 18.61 -9.06
N ARG A 10 -4.20 19.88 -9.37
CA ARG A 10 -2.94 20.22 -10.05
C ARG A 10 -1.68 19.86 -9.25
N ASN A 11 -1.82 19.73 -7.93
CA ASN A 11 -0.75 19.37 -7.00
C ASN A 11 -0.73 17.86 -6.69
N PHE A 12 -1.48 17.05 -7.43
CA PHE A 12 -1.61 15.60 -7.24
C PHE A 12 -2.13 15.18 -5.86
N THR A 13 -2.77 16.10 -5.13
CA THR A 13 -3.34 15.83 -3.81
C THR A 13 -4.70 15.16 -3.94
N TYR A 14 -5.03 14.30 -2.99
CA TYR A 14 -6.34 13.65 -2.84
C TYR A 14 -6.52 13.21 -1.39
N THR A 15 -7.73 12.86 -1.02
CA THR A 15 -8.08 12.37 0.30
C THR A 15 -8.51 10.90 0.25
N ALA A 16 -8.65 10.27 1.41
CA ALA A 16 -9.26 8.94 1.48
C ALA A 16 -10.72 8.98 0.99
N ASP A 17 -11.44 10.07 1.23
CA ASP A 17 -12.83 10.22 0.79
C ASP A 17 -12.94 10.29 -0.73
N ASP A 18 -12.02 10.99 -1.42
CA ASP A 18 -11.97 11.01 -2.89
C ASP A 18 -11.80 9.61 -3.47
N LEU A 19 -10.92 8.79 -2.86
CA LEU A 19 -10.72 7.42 -3.28
C LEU A 19 -11.95 6.55 -3.01
N MET A 20 -12.52 6.65 -1.83
CA MET A 20 -13.71 5.89 -1.43
C MET A 20 -14.90 6.24 -2.32
N GLU A 21 -15.13 7.52 -2.61
CA GLU A 21 -16.20 7.99 -3.51
C GLU A 21 -15.99 7.44 -4.92
N PHE A 22 -14.77 7.61 -5.48
CA PHE A 22 -14.46 7.18 -6.83
C PHE A 22 -14.65 5.66 -7.04
N PHE A 23 -14.27 4.86 -6.04
CA PHE A 23 -14.35 3.39 -6.12
C PHE A 23 -15.66 2.81 -5.58
N SER A 24 -16.54 3.59 -4.95
CA SER A 24 -17.76 3.10 -4.30
C SER A 24 -18.72 2.36 -5.24
N GLY A 25 -18.82 2.84 -6.49
CA GLY A 25 -19.69 2.25 -7.53
C GLY A 25 -18.98 1.28 -8.48
N LYS A 26 -17.74 0.86 -8.16
CA LYS A 26 -16.94 0.01 -9.05
C LYS A 26 -16.79 -1.38 -8.45
N ASP A 27 -16.94 -2.40 -9.29
CA ASP A 27 -16.65 -3.79 -8.93
C ASP A 27 -15.14 -4.03 -9.04
N ILE A 28 -14.45 -3.86 -7.91
CA ILE A 28 -13.01 -4.08 -7.79
C ILE A 28 -12.71 -5.08 -6.68
N GLY A 29 -11.86 -6.06 -6.95
CA GLY A 29 -11.42 -7.03 -5.94
C GLY A 29 -10.14 -6.60 -5.21
N THR A 30 -9.40 -5.64 -5.76
CA THR A 30 -8.13 -5.17 -5.18
C THR A 30 -7.96 -3.68 -5.44
N LEU A 31 -7.55 -2.95 -4.40
CA LEU A 31 -7.12 -1.55 -4.47
C LEU A 31 -5.60 -1.52 -4.21
N LEU A 32 -4.84 -0.92 -5.14
CA LEU A 32 -3.41 -0.66 -4.98
C LEU A 32 -3.19 0.82 -4.72
N LEU A 33 -2.50 1.13 -3.63
CA LEU A 33 -2.10 2.48 -3.24
C LEU A 33 -0.57 2.54 -3.15
N VAL A 34 0.04 3.51 -3.85
CA VAL A 34 1.47 3.84 -3.69
C VAL A 34 1.56 5.06 -2.76
N ASN A 35 2.12 4.88 -1.55
CA ASN A 35 2.13 5.92 -0.53
C ASN A 35 3.47 5.96 0.26
N PRO A 36 4.28 6.99 0.09
CA PRO A 36 4.15 8.17 -0.78
C PRO A 36 4.10 7.85 -2.27
N GLY A 37 3.34 8.66 -3.01
CA GLY A 37 3.15 8.51 -4.45
C GLY A 37 4.43 8.78 -5.25
N ASN A 38 4.68 8.00 -6.28
CA ASN A 38 5.80 8.21 -7.21
C ASN A 38 5.22 8.40 -8.62
N PRO A 39 5.47 9.52 -9.32
CA PRO A 39 6.49 10.55 -9.04
C PRO A 39 6.01 11.77 -8.22
N SER A 40 4.75 11.83 -7.80
CA SER A 40 4.16 13.05 -7.21
C SER A 40 4.78 13.46 -5.86
N GLY A 41 5.30 12.50 -5.10
CA GLY A 41 5.74 12.71 -3.72
C GLY A 41 4.59 12.93 -2.73
N PHE A 42 3.33 12.95 -3.19
CA PHE A 42 2.19 13.12 -2.31
C PHE A 42 2.10 11.99 -1.29
N PHE A 43 1.89 12.33 -0.04
CA PHE A 43 1.75 11.40 1.07
C PHE A 43 0.34 11.51 1.67
N LEU A 44 -0.40 10.42 1.60
CA LEU A 44 -1.68 10.28 2.28
C LEU A 44 -1.40 9.93 3.75
N PRO A 45 -1.89 10.73 4.73
CA PRO A 45 -1.63 10.47 6.14
C PRO A 45 -2.05 9.07 6.58
N LYS A 46 -1.31 8.49 7.51
CA LYS A 46 -1.58 7.13 8.03
C LYS A 46 -3.02 6.94 8.50
N GLY A 47 -3.61 7.94 9.17
CA GLY A 47 -5.00 7.88 9.60
C GLY A 47 -5.97 7.70 8.44
N ASP A 48 -5.71 8.34 7.30
CA ASP A 48 -6.53 8.19 6.09
C ASP A 48 -6.32 6.83 5.44
N VAL A 49 -5.09 6.29 5.46
CA VAL A 49 -4.83 4.93 4.98
C VAL A 49 -5.55 3.90 5.85
N LEU A 50 -5.61 4.09 7.17
CA LEU A 50 -6.37 3.22 8.07
C LEU A 50 -7.90 3.31 7.82
N ARG A 51 -8.42 4.48 7.46
CA ARG A 51 -9.81 4.63 7.00
C ARG A 51 -10.07 3.82 5.73
N LEU A 52 -9.12 3.83 4.77
CA LEU A 52 -9.18 2.98 3.59
C LEU A 52 -9.10 1.49 3.94
N CYS A 53 -8.28 1.08 4.92
CA CYS A 53 -8.24 -0.30 5.42
C CYS A 53 -9.63 -0.74 5.91
N LEU A 54 -10.29 0.08 6.71
CA LEU A 54 -11.64 -0.23 7.21
C LEU A 54 -12.66 -0.28 6.07
N TRP A 55 -12.63 0.69 5.16
CA TRP A 55 -13.55 0.77 4.03
C TRP A 55 -13.40 -0.43 3.08
N THR A 56 -12.18 -0.83 2.75
CA THR A 56 -11.91 -2.00 1.91
C THR A 56 -12.28 -3.31 2.61
N LYS A 57 -12.06 -3.41 3.94
CA LYS A 57 -12.46 -4.56 4.76
C LYS A 57 -13.96 -4.81 4.67
N THR A 58 -14.78 -3.78 4.83
CA THR A 58 -16.26 -3.90 4.80
C THR A 58 -16.81 -4.28 3.43
N ARG A 59 -16.02 -4.11 2.37
CA ARG A 59 -16.37 -4.43 0.98
C ARG A 59 -15.73 -5.71 0.43
N GLY A 60 -14.93 -6.40 1.23
CA GLY A 60 -14.20 -7.59 0.77
C GLY A 60 -13.13 -7.29 -0.27
N ILE A 61 -12.66 -6.03 -0.34
CA ILE A 61 -11.63 -5.59 -1.27
C ILE A 61 -10.26 -5.80 -0.62
N ARG A 62 -9.31 -6.43 -1.32
CA ARG A 62 -7.92 -6.48 -0.87
C ARG A 62 -7.27 -5.11 -1.02
N LEU A 63 -6.57 -4.66 0.02
CA LEU A 63 -5.77 -3.44 -0.05
C LEU A 63 -4.29 -3.80 -0.13
N ILE A 64 -3.60 -3.28 -1.13
CA ILE A 64 -2.14 -3.37 -1.27
C ILE A 64 -1.59 -1.96 -1.14
N VAL A 65 -0.66 -1.75 -0.21
CA VAL A 65 0.01 -0.46 -0.02
C VAL A 65 1.49 -0.62 -0.31
N ASP A 66 1.99 0.13 -1.29
CA ASP A 66 3.42 0.23 -1.57
C ASP A 66 4.02 1.37 -0.74
N GLU A 67 4.80 1.00 0.26
CA GLU A 67 5.52 1.91 1.16
C GLU A 67 6.99 2.10 0.78
N SER A 68 7.38 1.87 -0.47
CA SER A 68 8.80 1.94 -0.87
C SER A 68 9.47 3.28 -0.59
N PHE A 69 8.70 4.34 -0.40
CA PHE A 69 9.18 5.68 -0.08
C PHE A 69 8.78 6.21 1.29
N VAL A 70 8.15 5.42 2.14
CA VAL A 70 7.64 5.87 3.45
C VAL A 70 8.75 6.39 4.38
N ASP A 71 9.96 5.84 4.24
CA ASP A 71 11.13 6.26 5.04
C ASP A 71 11.56 7.72 4.78
N PHE A 72 11.10 8.31 3.68
CA PHE A 72 11.37 9.71 3.33
C PHE A 72 10.25 10.65 3.77
N SER A 73 9.15 10.13 4.33
CA SER A 73 8.05 10.95 4.83
C SER A 73 8.34 11.52 6.21
N CYS A 74 7.81 12.73 6.49
CA CYS A 74 7.89 13.31 7.83
C CYS A 74 7.15 12.42 8.85
N GLY A 75 7.70 12.31 10.08
CA GLY A 75 7.06 11.55 11.17
C GLY A 75 7.38 10.04 11.18
N MET A 76 8.38 9.58 10.41
CA MET A 76 8.94 8.24 10.58
C MET A 76 9.50 8.03 12.01
N PRO A 77 9.39 6.84 12.62
CA PRO A 77 8.87 5.57 12.07
C PRO A 77 7.35 5.38 12.18
N ASP A 78 6.59 6.37 12.63
CA ASP A 78 5.16 6.19 12.94
C ASP A 78 4.26 6.11 11.71
N ASN A 79 4.75 6.53 10.54
CA ASN A 79 3.97 6.52 9.29
C ASN A 79 3.81 5.14 8.64
N THR A 80 4.65 4.16 8.96
CA THR A 80 4.56 2.82 8.37
C THR A 80 3.36 2.03 8.88
N LEU A 81 2.80 1.19 8.01
CA LEU A 81 1.79 0.17 8.33
C LEU A 81 2.43 -1.18 8.70
N LEU A 82 3.75 -1.32 8.60
CA LEU A 82 4.50 -2.52 8.98
C LEU A 82 4.56 -2.65 10.50
N LYS A 83 3.39 -2.85 11.12
CA LYS A 83 3.21 -3.07 12.55
C LYS A 83 2.28 -4.26 12.75
N ASP A 84 2.66 -5.21 13.59
CA ASP A 84 1.93 -6.46 13.80
C ASP A 84 0.45 -6.21 14.12
N GLY A 85 0.15 -5.29 15.05
CA GLY A 85 -1.24 -4.98 15.41
C GLY A 85 -2.08 -4.45 14.25
N ILE A 86 -1.50 -3.71 13.29
CA ILE A 86 -2.21 -3.25 12.08
C ILE A 86 -2.47 -4.41 11.14
N LEU A 87 -1.44 -5.24 10.88
CA LEU A 87 -1.57 -6.36 9.96
C LEU A 87 -2.56 -7.40 10.47
N GLU A 88 -2.57 -7.65 11.78
CA GLU A 88 -3.51 -8.57 12.42
C GLU A 88 -4.96 -8.04 12.40
N GLU A 89 -5.15 -6.73 12.60
CA GLU A 89 -6.47 -6.10 12.53
C GLU A 89 -7.05 -6.10 11.11
N TYR A 90 -6.16 -5.99 10.09
CA TYR A 90 -6.53 -5.92 8.68
C TYR A 90 -5.91 -7.05 7.85
N PRO A 91 -6.36 -8.32 7.98
CA PRO A 91 -5.77 -9.45 7.26
C PRO A 91 -5.82 -9.34 5.73
N HIS A 92 -6.75 -8.55 5.18
CA HIS A 92 -6.85 -8.25 3.75
C HIS A 92 -5.83 -7.23 3.26
N LEU A 93 -5.09 -6.59 4.19
CA LEU A 93 -3.99 -5.66 3.89
C LEU A 93 -2.74 -6.45 3.53
N ALA A 94 -2.07 -6.02 2.45
CA ALA A 94 -0.71 -6.40 2.14
C ALA A 94 0.14 -5.13 1.98
N VAL A 95 1.26 -5.07 2.68
CA VAL A 95 2.21 -3.96 2.57
C VAL A 95 3.44 -4.45 1.82
N VAL A 96 3.82 -3.73 0.78
CA VAL A 96 5.04 -3.96 0.01
C VAL A 96 6.00 -2.80 0.24
N LYS A 97 7.28 -3.09 0.35
CA LYS A 97 8.31 -2.08 0.54
C LYS A 97 9.61 -2.51 -0.14
N SER A 98 10.10 -1.71 -1.07
CA SER A 98 11.46 -1.85 -1.57
C SER A 98 12.43 -1.26 -0.56
N ILE A 99 13.43 -2.02 -0.16
CA ILE A 99 14.50 -1.51 0.72
C ILE A 99 15.68 -0.93 -0.05
N SER A 100 15.69 -1.11 -1.36
CA SER A 100 16.82 -0.73 -2.22
C SER A 100 17.15 0.76 -2.17
N LYS A 101 16.13 1.62 -2.02
CA LYS A 101 16.31 3.08 -2.04
C LYS A 101 16.63 3.63 -0.66
N SER A 102 15.89 3.24 0.35
CA SER A 102 16.03 3.71 1.72
C SER A 102 17.37 3.30 2.33
N TYR A 103 17.90 2.14 1.95
CA TYR A 103 19.15 1.60 2.49
C TYR A 103 20.33 1.68 1.51
N GLY A 104 20.16 2.32 0.36
CA GLY A 104 21.24 2.51 -0.61
C GLY A 104 21.81 1.22 -1.21
N VAL A 105 21.03 0.15 -1.28
CA VAL A 105 21.46 -1.19 -1.71
C VAL A 105 20.71 -1.70 -2.96
N PRO A 106 20.67 -0.92 -4.06
CA PRO A 106 19.85 -1.26 -5.22
C PRO A 106 20.29 -2.57 -5.89
N GLY A 107 21.55 -2.93 -5.78
CA GLY A 107 22.11 -4.17 -6.36
C GLY A 107 21.60 -5.46 -5.71
N LEU A 108 21.15 -5.41 -4.46
CA LEU A 108 20.65 -6.59 -3.75
C LEU A 108 19.25 -7.02 -4.17
N ARG A 109 18.50 -6.16 -4.85
CA ARG A 109 17.14 -6.44 -5.35
C ARG A 109 16.17 -6.94 -4.27
N LEU A 110 16.29 -6.44 -3.04
CA LEU A 110 15.50 -6.88 -1.90
C LEU A 110 14.26 -6.00 -1.70
N GLY A 111 13.20 -6.64 -1.23
CA GLY A 111 11.96 -6.00 -0.80
C GLY A 111 11.28 -6.79 0.31
N ILE A 112 10.29 -6.18 0.92
CA ILE A 112 9.45 -6.76 1.96
C ILE A 112 8.04 -6.88 1.41
N LEU A 113 7.39 -8.02 1.71
CA LEU A 113 5.95 -8.16 1.63
C LEU A 113 5.47 -8.65 2.99
N ALA A 114 4.57 -7.91 3.60
CA ALA A 114 3.98 -8.25 4.89
C ALA A 114 2.46 -8.28 4.80
N SER A 115 1.86 -9.32 5.36
CA SER A 115 0.41 -9.50 5.49
C SER A 115 0.13 -10.55 6.56
N ALA A 116 -0.98 -10.43 7.28
CA ALA A 116 -1.47 -11.50 8.15
C ALA A 116 -2.14 -12.65 7.36
N ASP A 117 -2.42 -12.47 6.07
CA ASP A 117 -2.92 -13.53 5.18
C ASP A 117 -1.77 -14.49 4.81
N ARG A 118 -1.63 -15.56 5.61
CA ARG A 118 -0.61 -16.59 5.41
C ARG A 118 -0.77 -17.32 4.06
N ALA A 119 -2.00 -17.46 3.56
CA ALA A 119 -2.25 -18.13 2.28
C ALA A 119 -1.72 -17.26 1.12
N LEU A 120 -1.93 -15.95 1.17
CA LEU A 120 -1.34 -15.00 0.22
C LEU A 120 0.19 -15.08 0.25
N ALA A 121 0.79 -15.00 1.43
CA ALA A 121 2.24 -15.07 1.58
C ALA A 121 2.82 -16.38 1.00
N ALA A 122 2.18 -17.52 1.27
CA ALA A 122 2.59 -18.82 0.76
C ALA A 122 2.48 -18.91 -0.77
N ARG A 123 1.44 -18.32 -1.37
CA ARG A 123 1.28 -18.28 -2.83
C ARG A 123 2.36 -17.44 -3.49
N ILE A 124 2.56 -16.21 -2.98
CA ILE A 124 3.58 -15.30 -3.54
C ILE A 124 4.97 -15.92 -3.46
N LYS A 125 5.30 -16.59 -2.33
CA LYS A 125 6.59 -17.26 -2.17
C LYS A 125 6.86 -18.35 -3.23
N LYS A 126 5.83 -18.97 -3.79
CA LYS A 126 5.98 -19.95 -4.89
C LYS A 126 6.26 -19.29 -6.24
N ASP A 127 5.77 -18.07 -6.43
CA ASP A 127 5.81 -17.37 -7.71
C ASP A 127 7.01 -16.41 -7.80
N VAL A 128 7.72 -16.18 -6.68
CA VAL A 128 8.93 -15.33 -6.67
C VAL A 128 10.07 -16.07 -7.37
N PRO A 129 10.72 -15.45 -8.38
CA PRO A 129 11.87 -16.05 -9.05
C PRO A 129 13.04 -16.32 -8.10
N ILE A 130 13.76 -17.40 -8.38
CA ILE A 130 14.89 -17.89 -7.54
C ILE A 130 16.10 -16.95 -7.51
N TRP A 131 16.11 -15.92 -8.31
CA TRP A 131 17.25 -15.00 -8.47
C TRP A 131 17.21 -13.75 -7.57
N ASN A 132 16.57 -13.80 -6.48
CA ASN A 132 16.68 -12.71 -5.51
C ASN A 132 17.71 -13.05 -4.46
#